data_c5cf72fe56c5201ebccacaea80c3cb49
#
_entry.id   c5cf72fe56c5201ebccacaea80c3cb49
#
_cell.length_a   1.000
_cell.length_b   1.000
_cell.length_c   1.000
_cell.angle_alpha   90.00
_cell.angle_beta   90.00
_cell.angle_gamma   90.00
#
_symmetry.space_group_name_H-M   'P 1'
#
loop_
_entity.id
_entity.type
_entity.pdbx_description
1 polymer ?
#
loop_
_entity_poly.entity_id
_entity_poly.type
_entity_poly.pdbx_seq_one_letter_code
_entity_poly.pdbx_strand_id
1 'polypeptide(L)'
;MSNRSLRNAGHRGINNRSHQNQGHMGMNALRKSGRQHSSHAGAPGAPPDKTHHAVFAADCLDVLRRIPDGSVQLIICDPPYNILMADWDRHADYILWAREWLKEARRVLSDAGNFVIFGGLQYQGEAGSGDLLSIIHEVRQIQLFNLVNLIIWNYPNGMGAHRFFANRHEELVWFTKTDKYYFDLDAVREPFDEETKRAYLKDKRLRPQSIEKGRNPTNVWRIGRLNGNSLERVGHPTQKPIAIMDRLVRSLSFEGSVVLDFFAGSAVSTRVAIEHARHSISTDKVPMIAEYFAKHMANWQPEERLKKVTPYRILDESGFSAHPVFTARTPIPEAAE
;
A
#
# COMPACT_ATOMS: atom_id res chain seq x y z
N MET A 1 -14.98 -65.12 -39.74
CA MET A 1 -15.71 -65.02 -40.99
C MET A 1 -16.22 -63.61 -41.18
N SER A 2 -15.82 -62.98 -42.29
CA SER A 2 -16.45 -61.93 -43.09
C SER A 2 -16.62 -60.52 -42.49
N ASN A 3 -15.73 -59.62 -42.74
CA ASN A 3 -15.69 -58.59 -43.79
C ASN A 3 -17.03 -57.88 -44.10
N ARG A 4 -17.07 -56.54 -43.88
CA ARG A 4 -17.30 -55.54 -44.92
C ARG A 4 -17.25 -54.11 -44.45
N SER A 5 -16.38 -53.39 -45.08
CA SER A 5 -16.20 -51.96 -45.27
C SER A 5 -17.46 -51.20 -45.72
N LEU A 6 -17.57 -49.90 -45.35
CA LEU A 6 -18.15 -48.80 -46.12
C LEU A 6 -17.64 -47.45 -45.53
N ARG A 7 -16.79 -46.81 -46.20
CA ARG A 7 -16.68 -45.56 -46.96
C ARG A 7 -17.29 -44.27 -46.37
N ASN A 8 -16.39 -43.35 -46.18
CA ASN A 8 -16.44 -41.89 -46.43
C ASN A 8 -17.78 -41.15 -46.49
N ALA A 9 -17.92 -40.17 -45.61
CA ALA A 9 -18.59 -38.91 -45.91
C ALA A 9 -17.95 -37.76 -45.17
N GLY A 10 -17.66 -36.67 -45.89
CA GLY A 10 -16.80 -35.55 -45.59
C GLY A 10 -17.12 -34.73 -44.38
N HIS A 11 -16.07 -34.33 -43.72
CA HIS A 11 -16.11 -33.25 -42.75
C HIS A 11 -15.86 -31.91 -43.46
N ARG A 12 -16.91 -31.11 -43.54
CA ARG A 12 -16.80 -29.67 -43.80
C ARG A 12 -16.20 -28.99 -42.59
N GLY A 13 -15.07 -28.31 -42.76
CA GLY A 13 -14.44 -27.51 -41.78
C GLY A 13 -15.32 -26.37 -41.32
N ILE A 14 -15.55 -26.30 -40.02
CA ILE A 14 -16.12 -25.12 -39.37
C ILE A 14 -14.93 -24.24 -38.99
N ASN A 15 -14.85 -23.09 -39.62
CA ASN A 15 -13.89 -22.03 -39.31
C ASN A 15 -14.07 -21.52 -37.87
N ASN A 16 -13.21 -21.94 -36.98
CA ASN A 16 -13.11 -21.40 -35.62
C ASN A 16 -12.07 -20.25 -35.61
N ARG A 17 -12.42 -19.12 -36.19
CA ARG A 17 -11.66 -17.87 -36.09
C ARG A 17 -12.57 -16.76 -35.58
N SER A 18 -12.82 -16.69 -34.26
CA SER A 18 -13.38 -15.45 -33.66
C SER A 18 -13.34 -15.33 -32.11
N HIS A 19 -12.52 -16.12 -31.39
CA HIS A 19 -12.48 -15.95 -29.90
C HIS A 19 -11.09 -15.73 -29.28
N GLN A 20 -10.07 -15.36 -30.07
CA GLN A 20 -8.73 -15.10 -29.49
C GLN A 20 -8.32 -13.64 -29.33
N ASN A 21 -9.18 -12.65 -29.61
CA ASN A 21 -8.73 -11.24 -29.63
C ASN A 21 -9.28 -10.33 -28.53
N GLN A 22 -10.11 -10.81 -27.59
CA GLN A 22 -10.61 -9.93 -26.51
C GLN A 22 -9.77 -9.94 -25.24
N GLY A 23 -8.96 -10.97 -24.99
CA GLY A 23 -8.10 -11.02 -23.80
C GLY A 23 -6.81 -10.18 -23.90
N HIS A 24 -6.34 -9.87 -25.11
CA HIS A 24 -5.08 -9.14 -25.31
C HIS A 24 -5.23 -7.61 -25.35
N MET A 25 -6.43 -7.08 -25.58
CA MET A 25 -6.65 -5.62 -25.58
C MET A 25 -6.58 -4.99 -24.18
N GLY A 26 -6.99 -5.70 -23.14
CA GLY A 26 -6.94 -5.18 -21.76
C GLY A 26 -5.51 -5.00 -21.24
N MET A 27 -4.60 -5.95 -21.52
CA MET A 27 -3.20 -5.85 -21.09
C MET A 27 -2.39 -4.81 -21.87
N ASN A 28 -2.71 -4.59 -23.15
CA ASN A 28 -2.04 -3.56 -23.96
C ASN A 28 -2.51 -2.14 -23.63
N ALA A 29 -3.74 -1.96 -23.16
CA ALA A 29 -4.23 -0.67 -22.69
C ALA A 29 -3.55 -0.28 -21.36
N LEU A 30 -3.40 -1.23 -20.41
CA LEU A 30 -2.62 -1.03 -19.18
C LEU A 30 -1.13 -0.77 -19.46
N ARG A 31 -0.52 -1.42 -20.46
CA ARG A 31 0.87 -1.13 -20.87
C ARG A 31 1.04 0.23 -21.53
N LYS A 32 0.03 0.77 -22.23
CA LYS A 32 0.10 2.12 -22.82
C LYS A 32 -0.10 3.22 -21.78
N SER A 33 -0.94 3.02 -20.75
CA SER A 33 -1.09 3.97 -19.66
C SER A 33 0.19 4.09 -18.83
N GLY A 34 0.88 2.97 -18.57
CA GLY A 34 2.15 2.96 -17.82
C GLY A 34 3.34 3.61 -18.56
N ARG A 35 3.23 3.94 -19.84
CA ARG A 35 4.32 4.59 -20.61
C ARG A 35 4.23 6.12 -20.68
N GLN A 36 3.12 6.73 -20.27
CA GLN A 36 2.91 8.18 -20.37
C GLN A 36 2.94 8.94 -19.03
N HIS A 37 3.16 8.25 -17.90
CA HIS A 37 3.12 8.90 -16.60
C HIS A 37 4.51 9.12 -15.98
N SER A 38 5.38 9.85 -16.67
CA SER A 38 6.53 10.52 -16.06
C SER A 38 6.23 11.99 -15.70
N SER A 39 4.99 12.42 -15.80
CA SER A 39 4.59 13.74 -15.28
C SER A 39 4.14 13.55 -13.84
N HIS A 40 4.97 13.96 -12.90
CA HIS A 40 4.67 14.00 -11.48
C HIS A 40 3.41 14.84 -11.22
N ALA A 41 2.27 14.20 -11.08
CA ALA A 41 1.10 14.86 -10.52
C ALA A 41 1.42 15.16 -9.04
N GLY A 42 1.60 16.43 -8.72
CA GLY A 42 2.11 16.88 -7.44
C GLY A 42 3.63 16.87 -7.42
N ALA A 43 4.30 17.87 -7.99
CA ALA A 43 5.73 18.04 -7.81
C ALA A 43 6.03 18.22 -6.32
N PRO A 44 7.04 17.50 -5.75
CA PRO A 44 7.46 17.76 -4.40
C PRO A 44 7.88 19.23 -4.30
N GLY A 45 7.30 19.95 -3.34
CA GLY A 45 7.79 21.26 -2.93
C GLY A 45 9.19 21.14 -2.33
N ALA A 46 9.76 22.25 -1.91
CA ALA A 46 10.98 22.20 -1.11
C ALA A 46 10.74 21.35 0.15
N PRO A 47 11.76 20.57 0.62
CA PRO A 47 11.64 19.83 1.88
C PRO A 47 11.22 20.75 3.01
N PRO A 48 10.36 20.30 3.93
CA PRO A 48 9.90 21.13 5.03
C PRO A 48 11.04 21.36 6.03
N ASP A 49 11.13 22.57 6.59
CA ASP A 49 12.08 22.87 7.66
C ASP A 49 11.78 22.07 8.95
N LYS A 50 10.52 21.67 9.12
CA LYS A 50 10.03 20.92 10.27
C LYS A 50 8.80 20.08 9.91
N THR A 51 8.76 18.84 10.39
CA THR A 51 7.58 17.97 10.27
C THR A 51 6.73 17.96 11.54
N HIS A 52 5.47 17.60 11.39
CA HIS A 52 4.50 17.50 12.50
C HIS A 52 3.83 16.13 12.44
N HIS A 53 3.69 15.49 13.58
CA HIS A 53 3.16 14.14 13.71
C HIS A 53 2.13 14.10 14.82
N ALA A 54 0.90 13.75 14.49
CA ALA A 54 -0.16 13.53 15.46
C ALA A 54 -0.22 12.04 15.82
N VAL A 55 -0.13 11.70 17.10
CA VAL A 55 -0.21 10.32 17.61
C VAL A 55 -1.08 10.31 18.85
N PHE A 56 -2.29 9.76 18.74
CA PHE A 56 -3.24 9.69 19.86
C PHE A 56 -4.29 8.61 19.67
N ALA A 57 -4.99 8.23 20.75
CA ALA A 57 -6.07 7.27 20.71
C ALA A 57 -7.38 7.93 20.29
N ALA A 58 -8.01 7.40 19.23
CA ALA A 58 -9.32 7.87 18.77
C ALA A 58 -9.99 6.84 17.86
N ASP A 59 -11.31 6.95 17.70
CA ASP A 59 -12.04 6.23 16.67
C ASP A 59 -11.68 6.75 15.27
N CYS A 60 -11.53 5.85 14.31
CA CYS A 60 -11.12 6.20 12.96
C CYS A 60 -12.06 7.20 12.27
N LEU A 61 -13.38 7.06 12.44
CA LEU A 61 -14.36 7.95 11.83
C LEU A 61 -14.33 9.36 12.45
N ASP A 62 -14.10 9.44 13.76
CA ASP A 62 -14.00 10.73 14.45
C ASP A 62 -12.79 11.53 13.97
N VAL A 63 -11.67 10.86 13.75
CA VAL A 63 -10.47 11.50 13.19
C VAL A 63 -10.66 11.87 11.72
N LEU A 64 -11.13 10.94 10.91
CA LEU A 64 -11.32 11.18 9.48
C LEU A 64 -12.23 12.37 9.21
N ARG A 65 -13.34 12.52 9.95
CA ARG A 65 -14.28 13.64 9.82
C ARG A 65 -13.67 15.00 10.14
N ARG A 66 -12.59 15.05 10.94
CA ARG A 66 -11.86 16.29 11.28
C ARG A 66 -10.88 16.70 10.19
N ILE A 67 -10.40 15.77 9.36
CA ILE A 67 -9.37 16.01 8.33
C ILE A 67 -10.03 16.69 7.11
N PRO A 68 -9.43 17.76 6.56
CA PRO A 68 -9.95 18.44 5.37
C PRO A 68 -9.92 17.56 4.11
N ASP A 69 -10.81 17.86 3.17
CA ASP A 69 -10.88 17.19 1.86
C ASP A 69 -9.55 17.33 1.10
N GLY A 70 -9.12 16.25 0.46
CA GLY A 70 -7.99 16.27 -0.46
C GLY A 70 -6.63 16.62 0.16
N SER A 71 -6.49 16.52 1.48
CA SER A 71 -5.30 16.98 2.22
C SER A 71 -4.26 15.90 2.51
N VAL A 72 -4.55 14.64 2.20
CA VAL A 72 -3.70 13.48 2.52
C VAL A 72 -3.10 12.90 1.24
N GLN A 73 -1.78 12.68 1.23
CA GLN A 73 -1.07 12.11 0.08
C GLN A 73 -1.02 10.58 0.12
N LEU A 74 -0.83 10.00 1.28
CA LEU A 74 -0.77 8.55 1.44
C LEU A 74 -1.61 8.13 2.64
N ILE A 75 -2.53 7.21 2.42
CA ILE A 75 -3.22 6.49 3.49
C ILE A 75 -2.65 5.07 3.55
N ILE A 76 -2.20 4.65 4.75
CA ILE A 76 -1.84 3.28 5.06
C ILE A 76 -2.90 2.77 6.04
N CYS A 77 -3.52 1.66 5.73
CA CYS A 77 -4.66 1.15 6.48
C CYS A 77 -4.48 -0.35 6.74
N ASP A 78 -4.36 -0.72 8.02
CA ASP A 78 -4.31 -2.11 8.49
C ASP A 78 -5.52 -2.37 9.37
N PRO A 79 -6.74 -2.49 8.79
CA PRO A 79 -7.97 -2.55 9.55
C PRO A 79 -8.07 -3.86 10.34
N PRO A 80 -8.92 -3.94 11.36
CA PRO A 80 -9.30 -5.21 11.97
C PRO A 80 -9.73 -6.21 10.89
N TYR A 81 -9.30 -7.47 11.00
CA TYR A 81 -9.63 -8.52 10.01
C TYR A 81 -10.91 -9.27 10.32
N ASN A 82 -11.60 -8.91 11.42
CA ASN A 82 -12.82 -9.54 11.91
C ASN A 82 -12.67 -11.06 12.12
N ILE A 83 -11.53 -11.48 12.63
CA ILE A 83 -11.18 -12.87 12.93
C ILE A 83 -11.21 -13.18 14.44
N LEU A 84 -11.79 -12.28 15.22
CA LEU A 84 -11.99 -12.41 16.67
C LEU A 84 -10.70 -12.52 17.49
N MET A 85 -9.65 -11.88 17.06
CA MET A 85 -8.37 -11.84 17.81
C MET A 85 -8.49 -11.07 19.13
N ALA A 86 -9.38 -10.06 19.19
CA ALA A 86 -9.63 -9.24 20.36
C ALA A 86 -11.01 -8.55 20.23
N ASP A 87 -11.45 -7.84 21.29
CA ASP A 87 -12.75 -7.14 21.25
C ASP A 87 -12.83 -6.05 20.18
N TRP A 88 -11.71 -5.41 19.85
CA TRP A 88 -11.64 -4.43 18.78
C TRP A 88 -11.73 -5.04 17.37
N ASP A 89 -11.52 -6.36 17.24
CA ASP A 89 -11.58 -7.12 15.99
C ASP A 89 -12.93 -7.83 15.83
N ARG A 90 -14.01 -7.21 16.30
CA ARG A 90 -15.36 -7.77 16.22
C ARG A 90 -16.36 -6.75 15.68
N HIS A 91 -16.83 -6.98 14.45
CA HIS A 91 -17.80 -6.14 13.76
C HIS A 91 -18.92 -7.01 13.18
N ALA A 92 -20.16 -6.78 13.61
CA ALA A 92 -21.32 -7.54 13.14
C ALA A 92 -21.57 -7.32 11.64
N ASP A 93 -21.50 -6.05 11.20
CA ASP A 93 -21.68 -5.64 9.81
C ASP A 93 -20.40 -4.99 9.28
N TYR A 94 -19.35 -5.83 9.15
CA TYR A 94 -18.00 -5.36 8.82
C TYR A 94 -17.95 -4.51 7.54
N ILE A 95 -18.64 -4.94 6.47
CA ILE A 95 -18.60 -4.22 5.19
C ILE A 95 -19.37 -2.90 5.25
N LEU A 96 -20.48 -2.83 5.99
CA LEU A 96 -21.20 -1.57 6.20
C LEU A 96 -20.33 -0.57 6.99
N TRP A 97 -19.67 -1.04 8.05
CA TRP A 97 -18.72 -0.22 8.79
C TRP A 97 -17.52 0.19 7.92
N ALA A 98 -16.96 -0.74 7.14
CA ALA A 98 -15.85 -0.45 6.24
C ALA A 98 -16.23 0.60 5.18
N ARG A 99 -17.45 0.57 4.65
CA ARG A 99 -17.96 1.54 3.68
C ARG A 99 -17.89 2.98 4.19
N GLU A 100 -18.12 3.20 5.48
CA GLU A 100 -18.09 4.53 6.07
C GLU A 100 -16.65 5.10 6.08
N TRP A 101 -15.66 4.37 6.61
CA TRP A 101 -14.30 4.87 6.58
C TRP A 101 -13.67 4.84 5.17
N LEU A 102 -14.10 3.97 4.26
CA LEU A 102 -13.68 4.01 2.85
C LEU A 102 -14.12 5.30 2.16
N LYS A 103 -15.36 5.76 2.39
CA LYS A 103 -15.86 7.04 1.86
C LYS A 103 -15.08 8.23 2.41
N GLU A 104 -14.84 8.24 3.71
CA GLU A 104 -14.04 9.28 4.35
C GLU A 104 -12.59 9.26 3.89
N ALA A 105 -11.98 8.08 3.77
CA ALA A 105 -10.64 7.93 3.20
C ALA A 105 -10.56 8.53 1.78
N ARG A 106 -11.57 8.27 0.93
CA ARG A 106 -11.64 8.91 -0.39
C ARG A 106 -11.75 10.43 -0.31
N ARG A 107 -12.54 10.95 0.62
CA ARG A 107 -12.75 12.39 0.79
C ARG A 107 -11.44 13.09 1.17
N VAL A 108 -10.73 12.56 2.16
CA VAL A 108 -9.50 13.19 2.65
C VAL A 108 -8.30 12.97 1.72
N LEU A 109 -8.33 11.93 0.88
CA LEU A 109 -7.25 11.62 -0.07
C LEU A 109 -7.16 12.68 -1.17
N SER A 110 -5.95 13.18 -1.44
CA SER A 110 -5.69 14.09 -2.56
C SER A 110 -5.92 13.41 -3.92
N ASP A 111 -6.09 14.18 -4.98
CA ASP A 111 -6.31 13.61 -6.31
C ASP A 111 -5.11 12.82 -6.84
N ALA A 112 -3.90 13.18 -6.41
CA ALA A 112 -2.68 12.42 -6.67
C ALA A 112 -2.36 11.41 -5.56
N GLY A 113 -3.26 11.19 -4.62
CA GLY A 113 -3.06 10.41 -3.42
C GLY A 113 -3.13 8.90 -3.65
N ASN A 114 -2.49 8.19 -2.74
CA ASN A 114 -2.39 6.74 -2.71
C ASN A 114 -3.04 6.17 -1.45
N PHE A 115 -3.74 5.07 -1.59
CA PHE A 115 -4.39 4.38 -0.49
C PHE A 115 -4.01 2.89 -0.51
N VAL A 116 -3.38 2.41 0.56
CA VAL A 116 -2.95 1.02 0.70
C VAL A 116 -3.70 0.39 1.86
N ILE A 117 -4.35 -0.74 1.61
CA ILE A 117 -5.05 -1.53 2.62
C ILE A 117 -4.34 -2.88 2.77
N PHE A 118 -3.96 -3.21 4.00
CA PHE A 118 -3.51 -4.55 4.37
C PHE A 118 -4.70 -5.47 4.56
N GLY A 119 -4.49 -6.76 4.35
CA GLY A 119 -5.48 -7.79 4.63
C GLY A 119 -4.98 -9.17 4.30
N GLY A 120 -5.84 -10.17 4.47
CA GLY A 120 -5.56 -11.55 4.11
C GLY A 120 -6.74 -12.15 3.35
N LEU A 121 -6.53 -12.59 2.13
CA LEU A 121 -7.56 -13.29 1.34
C LEU A 121 -7.90 -14.66 1.93
N GLN A 122 -7.04 -15.19 2.79
CA GLN A 122 -7.10 -16.52 3.35
C GLN A 122 -7.64 -16.57 4.78
N TYR A 123 -7.88 -15.43 5.42
CA TYR A 123 -8.45 -15.39 6.75
C TYR A 123 -9.97 -15.62 6.65
N GLN A 124 -10.37 -16.87 6.85
CA GLN A 124 -11.76 -17.27 6.98
C GLN A 124 -12.00 -17.58 8.45
N GLY A 125 -12.59 -16.65 9.17
CA GLY A 125 -13.05 -16.86 10.54
C GLY A 125 -14.52 -17.20 10.56
N GLU A 126 -15.00 -17.78 11.66
CA GLU A 126 -16.44 -18.01 11.91
C GLU A 126 -17.24 -16.69 11.93
N ALA A 127 -16.60 -15.57 12.18
CA ALA A 127 -17.17 -14.23 12.11
C ALA A 127 -17.22 -13.63 10.70
N GLY A 128 -16.58 -14.20 9.78
CA GLY A 128 -16.82 -14.43 8.37
C GLY A 128 -16.48 -13.40 7.35
N SER A 129 -16.54 -12.10 7.40
CA SER A 129 -16.59 -11.27 6.20
C SER A 129 -15.57 -10.12 6.12
N GLY A 130 -14.69 -10.03 7.11
CA GLY A 130 -13.71 -8.96 7.18
C GLY A 130 -12.49 -9.13 6.30
N ASP A 131 -12.54 -10.00 5.31
CA ASP A 131 -11.43 -10.26 4.42
C ASP A 131 -11.22 -9.14 3.39
N LEU A 132 -10.00 -9.04 2.90
CA LEU A 132 -9.63 -8.06 1.88
C LEU A 132 -10.41 -8.24 0.58
N LEU A 133 -10.84 -9.45 0.27
CA LEU A 133 -11.62 -9.74 -0.94
C LEU A 133 -12.98 -9.06 -0.90
N SER A 134 -13.65 -9.08 0.25
CA SER A 134 -14.93 -8.39 0.47
C SER A 134 -14.77 -6.87 0.35
N ILE A 135 -13.68 -6.31 0.88
CA ILE A 135 -13.35 -4.88 0.72
C ILE A 135 -13.12 -4.54 -0.76
N ILE A 136 -12.33 -5.34 -1.48
CA ILE A 136 -12.09 -5.14 -2.92
C ILE A 136 -13.40 -5.21 -3.70
N HIS A 137 -14.25 -6.18 -3.39
CA HIS A 137 -15.56 -6.33 -4.03
C HIS A 137 -16.42 -5.08 -3.80
N GLU A 138 -16.53 -4.62 -2.55
CA GLU A 138 -17.27 -3.42 -2.18
C GLU A 138 -16.78 -2.18 -2.92
N VAL A 139 -15.46 -1.91 -2.88
CA VAL A 139 -14.84 -0.78 -3.57
C VAL A 139 -15.16 -0.78 -5.06
N ARG A 140 -15.17 -1.95 -5.70
CA ARG A 140 -15.51 -2.08 -7.13
C ARG A 140 -17.00 -1.87 -7.41
N GLN A 141 -17.88 -2.37 -6.54
CA GLN A 141 -19.34 -2.20 -6.69
C GLN A 141 -19.74 -0.73 -6.66
N ILE A 142 -19.19 0.03 -5.72
CA ILE A 142 -19.50 1.45 -5.56
C ILE A 142 -18.55 2.39 -6.33
N GLN A 143 -17.61 1.83 -7.11
CA GLN A 143 -16.64 2.57 -7.92
C GLN A 143 -15.88 3.64 -7.14
N LEU A 144 -15.46 3.32 -5.91
CA LEU A 144 -14.92 4.30 -4.98
C LEU A 144 -13.49 4.68 -5.30
N PHE A 145 -12.65 3.71 -5.74
CA PHE A 145 -11.25 3.90 -6.05
C PHE A 145 -10.83 3.12 -7.30
N ASN A 146 -9.72 3.54 -7.91
CA ASN A 146 -9.05 2.80 -8.96
C ASN A 146 -8.08 1.78 -8.32
N LEU A 147 -8.16 0.52 -8.73
CA LEU A 147 -7.21 -0.51 -8.31
C LEU A 147 -5.94 -0.39 -9.17
N VAL A 148 -4.81 -0.11 -8.54
CA VAL A 148 -3.49 -0.05 -9.21
C VAL A 148 -2.79 -1.38 -9.14
N ASN A 149 -2.68 -1.98 -7.94
CA ASN A 149 -1.93 -3.21 -7.76
C ASN A 149 -2.45 -4.04 -6.58
N LEU A 150 -2.32 -5.36 -6.70
CA LEU A 150 -2.37 -6.29 -5.58
C LEU A 150 -0.93 -6.70 -5.28
N ILE A 151 -0.45 -6.35 -4.10
CA ILE A 151 0.90 -6.61 -3.64
C ILE A 151 0.86 -7.83 -2.72
N ILE A 152 1.75 -8.78 -2.94
CA ILE A 152 1.92 -9.96 -2.11
C ILE A 152 3.12 -9.75 -1.20
N TRP A 153 2.86 -9.60 0.09
CA TRP A 153 3.92 -9.62 1.09
C TRP A 153 4.22 -11.07 1.47
N ASN A 154 5.23 -11.65 0.81
CA ASN A 154 5.71 -13.00 1.09
C ASN A 154 6.74 -12.98 2.22
N TYR A 155 6.54 -13.84 3.21
CA TYR A 155 7.47 -14.01 4.32
C TYR A 155 7.94 -15.46 4.45
N PRO A 156 9.27 -15.71 4.58
CA PRO A 156 9.82 -17.06 4.65
C PRO A 156 9.57 -17.76 5.99
N ASN A 157 9.31 -16.96 7.05
CA ASN A 157 9.13 -17.44 8.41
C ASN A 157 7.63 -17.62 8.76
N GLY A 158 7.30 -18.66 9.53
CA GLY A 158 5.95 -18.97 9.97
C GLY A 158 5.79 -20.47 10.29
N MET A 159 4.62 -20.85 10.82
CA MET A 159 4.32 -22.25 11.16
C MET A 159 4.02 -23.08 9.91
N GLY A 160 4.30 -24.38 10.00
CA GLY A 160 3.89 -25.36 8.98
C GLY A 160 2.38 -25.62 9.00
N ALA A 161 1.90 -26.29 7.95
CA ALA A 161 0.54 -26.80 7.84
C ALA A 161 0.58 -28.29 7.44
N HIS A 162 -0.47 -29.04 7.81
CA HIS A 162 -0.53 -30.48 7.57
C HIS A 162 -1.58 -30.90 6.54
N ARG A 163 -2.60 -30.07 6.30
CA ARG A 163 -3.75 -30.39 5.42
C ARG A 163 -3.90 -29.44 4.25
N PHE A 164 -3.07 -28.38 4.20
CA PHE A 164 -3.07 -27.37 3.15
C PHE A 164 -1.65 -26.80 2.99
N PHE A 165 -1.40 -26.07 1.93
CA PHE A 165 -0.12 -25.35 1.76
C PHE A 165 0.03 -24.28 2.83
N ALA A 166 1.18 -24.21 3.49
CA ALA A 166 1.41 -23.25 4.56
C ALA A 166 1.30 -21.81 4.04
N ASN A 167 0.47 -21.00 4.70
CA ASN A 167 0.29 -19.60 4.38
C ASN A 167 1.59 -18.83 4.69
N ARG A 168 2.16 -18.22 3.66
CA ARG A 168 3.44 -17.50 3.71
C ARG A 168 3.34 -16.12 3.08
N HIS A 169 2.17 -15.53 3.08
CA HIS A 169 1.96 -14.19 2.58
C HIS A 169 0.75 -13.53 3.23
N GLU A 170 0.74 -12.22 3.15
CA GLU A 170 -0.39 -11.33 3.32
C GLU A 170 -0.48 -10.47 2.07
N GLU A 171 -1.64 -9.89 1.81
CA GLU A 171 -1.87 -9.04 0.68
C GLU A 171 -1.97 -7.58 1.10
N LEU A 172 -1.51 -6.70 0.19
CA LEU A 172 -1.78 -5.27 0.27
C LEU A 172 -2.46 -4.86 -1.03
N VAL A 173 -3.58 -4.17 -0.94
CA VAL A 173 -4.23 -3.60 -2.10
C VAL A 173 -3.87 -2.13 -2.20
N TRP A 174 -3.33 -1.73 -3.34
CA TRP A 174 -3.02 -0.35 -3.63
C TRP A 174 -4.10 0.25 -4.53
N PHE A 175 -4.78 1.23 -3.98
CA PHE A 175 -5.81 2.03 -4.63
C PHE A 175 -5.35 3.46 -4.85
N THR A 176 -6.02 4.15 -5.79
CA THR A 176 -5.84 5.59 -6.03
C THR A 176 -7.18 6.25 -6.26
N LYS A 177 -7.25 7.57 -6.00
CA LYS A 177 -8.47 8.34 -6.23
C LYS A 177 -8.69 8.64 -7.71
N THR A 178 -7.61 8.90 -8.43
CA THR A 178 -7.61 9.20 -9.86
C THR A 178 -6.54 8.36 -10.59
N ASP A 179 -6.45 8.48 -11.90
CA ASP A 179 -5.38 7.88 -12.72
C ASP A 179 -4.06 8.67 -12.68
N LYS A 180 -4.08 9.89 -12.12
CA LYS A 180 -2.92 10.78 -11.96
C LYS A 180 -2.38 10.72 -10.53
N TYR A 181 -1.84 9.57 -10.14
CA TYR A 181 -1.30 9.36 -8.80
C TYR A 181 0.23 9.53 -8.74
N TYR A 182 0.73 9.85 -7.55
CA TYR A 182 2.16 9.94 -7.32
C TYR A 182 2.78 8.56 -7.14
N PHE A 183 3.90 8.30 -7.83
CA PHE A 183 4.72 7.11 -7.63
C PHE A 183 6.19 7.41 -7.92
N ASP A 184 7.04 7.32 -6.90
CA ASP A 184 8.49 7.47 -7.03
C ASP A 184 9.16 6.10 -7.21
N LEU A 185 9.37 5.73 -8.46
CA LEU A 185 10.05 4.49 -8.80
C LEU A 185 11.53 4.51 -8.36
N ASP A 186 12.21 5.65 -8.50
CA ASP A 186 13.64 5.74 -8.22
C ASP A 186 13.93 5.56 -6.73
N ALA A 187 13.01 5.94 -5.84
CA ALA A 187 13.11 5.72 -4.40
C ALA A 187 13.13 4.23 -3.98
N VAL A 188 12.61 3.33 -4.81
CA VAL A 188 12.43 1.91 -4.45
C VAL A 188 13.05 0.92 -5.43
N ARG A 189 13.85 1.40 -6.39
CA ARG A 189 14.55 0.50 -7.32
C ARG A 189 15.43 -0.50 -6.60
N GLU A 190 15.44 -1.71 -7.12
CA GLU A 190 16.34 -2.78 -6.69
C GLU A 190 17.53 -2.88 -7.64
N PRO A 191 18.77 -2.94 -7.14
CA PRO A 191 19.93 -3.10 -7.99
C PRO A 191 19.88 -4.45 -8.74
N PHE A 192 20.42 -4.50 -9.92
CA PHE A 192 20.70 -5.76 -10.57
C PHE A 192 21.93 -6.40 -9.92
N ASP A 193 21.98 -7.72 -9.90
CA ASP A 193 23.23 -8.43 -9.64
C ASP A 193 24.25 -8.15 -10.78
N GLU A 194 25.52 -8.28 -10.48
CA GLU A 194 26.61 -7.89 -11.39
C GLU A 194 26.63 -8.68 -12.70
N GLU A 195 26.17 -9.93 -12.68
CA GLU A 195 26.10 -10.77 -13.89
C GLU A 195 24.98 -10.29 -14.82
N THR A 196 23.77 -10.13 -14.27
CA THR A 196 22.62 -9.60 -14.98
C THR A 196 22.89 -8.19 -15.51
N LYS A 197 23.50 -7.33 -14.68
CA LYS A 197 23.87 -5.96 -15.08
C LYS A 197 24.80 -5.95 -16.29
N ARG A 198 25.87 -6.78 -16.26
CA ARG A 198 26.82 -6.92 -17.37
C ARG A 198 26.16 -7.48 -18.63
N ALA A 199 25.25 -8.43 -18.50
CA ALA A 199 24.50 -8.97 -19.64
C ALA A 199 23.60 -7.90 -20.28
N TYR A 200 22.87 -7.15 -19.47
CA TYR A 200 21.94 -6.10 -19.92
C TYR A 200 22.67 -4.92 -20.58
N LEU A 201 23.85 -4.52 -20.08
CA LEU A 201 24.66 -3.44 -20.69
C LEU A 201 25.15 -3.81 -22.11
N LYS A 202 25.23 -5.10 -22.46
CA LYS A 202 25.55 -5.56 -23.83
C LYS A 202 24.36 -5.49 -24.77
N ASP A 203 23.13 -5.44 -24.26
CA ASP A 203 21.91 -5.37 -25.07
C ASP A 203 21.61 -3.93 -25.50
N LYS A 204 21.89 -3.63 -26.77
CA LYS A 204 21.69 -2.30 -27.38
C LYS A 204 20.24 -1.80 -27.36
N ARG A 205 19.25 -2.68 -27.07
CA ARG A 205 17.84 -2.31 -26.94
C ARG A 205 17.54 -1.65 -25.59
N LEU A 206 18.38 -1.88 -24.61
CA LEU A 206 18.22 -1.36 -23.24
C LEU A 206 18.98 -0.05 -23.08
N ARG A 207 18.43 0.84 -22.26
CA ARG A 207 19.08 2.12 -21.94
C ARG A 207 20.06 1.93 -20.79
N PRO A 208 21.38 2.18 -20.97
CA PRO A 208 22.38 2.01 -19.90
C PRO A 208 22.02 2.73 -18.60
N GLN A 209 21.53 3.96 -18.69
CA GLN A 209 21.11 4.74 -17.52
C GLN A 209 19.99 4.07 -16.70
N SER A 210 19.07 3.37 -17.36
CA SER A 210 17.99 2.62 -16.67
C SER A 210 18.54 1.38 -15.97
N ILE A 211 19.58 0.75 -16.56
CA ILE A 211 20.23 -0.42 -15.96
C ILE A 211 21.03 0.01 -14.72
N GLU A 212 21.75 1.13 -14.80
CA GLU A 212 22.51 1.67 -13.67
C GLU A 212 21.60 2.03 -12.48
N LYS A 213 20.41 2.57 -12.73
CA LYS A 213 19.43 2.88 -11.69
C LYS A 213 18.83 1.65 -11.01
N GLY A 214 18.91 0.48 -11.63
CA GLY A 214 18.27 -0.74 -11.16
C GLY A 214 16.86 -0.96 -11.74
N ARG A 215 16.28 -2.10 -11.37
CA ARG A 215 14.96 -2.55 -11.85
C ARG A 215 13.82 -2.01 -10.98
N ASN A 216 12.64 -1.91 -11.58
CA ASN A 216 11.41 -1.78 -10.81
C ASN A 216 11.18 -3.05 -9.98
N PRO A 217 10.99 -2.96 -8.66
CA PRO A 217 10.62 -4.11 -7.85
C PRO A 217 9.30 -4.72 -8.34
N THR A 218 9.15 -6.01 -8.13
CA THR A 218 7.89 -6.69 -8.42
C THR A 218 6.85 -6.40 -7.34
N ASN A 219 5.59 -6.75 -7.60
CA ASN A 219 4.53 -6.72 -6.58
C ASN A 219 4.56 -7.91 -5.61
N VAL A 220 5.59 -8.75 -5.66
CA VAL A 220 5.85 -9.80 -4.68
C VAL A 220 7.04 -9.37 -3.82
N TRP A 221 6.76 -8.95 -2.58
CA TRP A 221 7.77 -8.44 -1.65
C TRP A 221 8.19 -9.53 -0.68
N ARG A 222 9.46 -9.87 -0.68
CA ARG A 222 10.01 -10.88 0.21
C ARG A 222 10.60 -10.20 1.45
N ILE A 223 9.76 -10.01 2.47
CA ILE A 223 10.10 -9.34 3.72
C ILE A 223 9.66 -10.26 4.88
N GLY A 224 10.56 -10.54 5.83
CA GLY A 224 10.24 -11.37 6.99
C GLY A 224 9.19 -10.72 7.90
N ARG A 225 8.34 -11.52 8.54
CA ARG A 225 7.52 -11.07 9.66
C ARG A 225 8.39 -10.82 10.89
N LEU A 226 7.94 -9.94 11.76
CA LEU A 226 8.60 -9.71 13.04
C LEU A 226 8.41 -10.93 13.96
N ASN A 227 9.50 -11.60 14.27
CA ASN A 227 9.52 -12.67 15.27
C ASN A 227 9.39 -12.09 16.69
N GLY A 228 9.06 -12.94 17.65
CA GLY A 228 8.88 -12.51 19.05
C GLY A 228 10.10 -11.83 19.67
N ASN A 229 11.30 -12.14 19.20
CA ASN A 229 12.57 -11.58 19.64
C ASN A 229 13.11 -10.47 18.73
N SER A 230 12.34 -9.97 17.77
CA SER A 230 12.77 -8.88 16.91
C SER A 230 12.97 -7.58 17.70
N LEU A 231 14.10 -6.89 17.49
CA LEU A 231 14.39 -5.59 18.09
C LEU A 231 13.43 -4.47 17.63
N GLU A 232 12.76 -4.67 16.51
CA GLU A 232 11.73 -3.74 16.04
C GLU A 232 10.45 -3.76 16.88
N ARG A 233 10.22 -4.85 17.65
CA ARG A 233 8.96 -5.01 18.39
C ARG A 233 8.83 -4.05 19.55
N VAL A 234 7.67 -3.37 19.58
CA VAL A 234 7.32 -2.46 20.69
C VAL A 234 6.20 -3.01 21.57
N GLY A 235 5.71 -4.23 21.29
CA GLY A 235 4.70 -4.92 22.10
C GLY A 235 3.32 -5.02 21.44
N HIS A 236 3.07 -4.35 20.32
CA HIS A 236 1.83 -4.55 19.57
C HIS A 236 1.79 -5.94 18.91
N PRO A 237 0.68 -6.70 19.06
CA PRO A 237 0.64 -8.11 18.62
C PRO A 237 0.82 -8.29 17.11
N THR A 238 0.22 -7.41 16.30
CA THR A 238 0.20 -7.48 14.83
C THR A 238 1.07 -6.42 14.17
N GLN A 239 2.10 -5.91 14.86
CA GLN A 239 3.00 -4.89 14.34
C GLN A 239 3.55 -5.27 12.97
N LYS A 240 3.41 -4.37 11.99
CA LYS A 240 3.99 -4.52 10.65
C LYS A 240 5.49 -4.17 10.65
N PRO A 241 6.31 -4.82 9.81
CA PRO A 241 7.73 -4.51 9.68
C PRO A 241 7.99 -3.11 9.14
N ILE A 242 9.02 -2.44 9.67
CA ILE A 242 9.47 -1.11 9.20
C ILE A 242 9.78 -1.13 7.71
N ALA A 243 10.39 -2.21 7.20
CA ALA A 243 10.77 -2.32 5.79
C ALA A 243 9.58 -2.23 4.81
N ILE A 244 8.37 -2.63 5.23
CA ILE A 244 7.16 -2.49 4.41
C ILE A 244 6.72 -1.03 4.40
N MET A 245 6.66 -0.41 5.58
CA MET A 245 6.27 1.00 5.72
C MET A 245 7.26 1.94 5.01
N ASP A 246 8.56 1.66 5.11
CA ASP A 246 9.62 2.38 4.39
C ASP A 246 9.37 2.37 2.88
N ARG A 247 9.12 1.19 2.32
CA ARG A 247 8.84 1.05 0.89
C ARG A 247 7.60 1.82 0.45
N LEU A 248 6.51 1.75 1.22
CA LEU A 248 5.27 2.47 0.94
C LEU A 248 5.45 3.99 1.04
N VAL A 249 6.03 4.48 2.14
CA VAL A 249 6.20 5.91 2.37
C VAL A 249 7.11 6.54 1.32
N ARG A 250 8.22 5.89 0.97
CA ARG A 250 9.17 6.40 -0.02
C ARG A 250 8.60 6.44 -1.43
N SER A 251 7.84 5.40 -1.83
CA SER A 251 7.33 5.32 -3.20
C SER A 251 6.02 6.05 -3.44
N LEU A 252 5.16 6.17 -2.42
CA LEU A 252 3.77 6.64 -2.58
C LEU A 252 3.52 8.03 -1.98
N SER A 253 4.55 8.65 -1.40
CA SER A 253 4.49 9.99 -0.83
C SER A 253 5.78 10.76 -1.08
N PHE A 254 5.76 12.07 -0.89
CA PHE A 254 6.91 12.95 -1.05
C PHE A 254 7.19 13.75 0.22
N GLU A 255 8.37 14.32 0.36
CA GLU A 255 8.77 15.14 1.51
C GLU A 255 7.78 16.29 1.74
N GLY A 256 7.38 16.52 2.99
CA GLY A 256 6.40 17.51 3.36
C GLY A 256 4.94 17.12 3.13
N SER A 257 4.66 16.00 2.45
CA SER A 257 3.28 15.51 2.32
C SER A 257 2.77 14.83 3.59
N VAL A 258 1.46 14.62 3.67
CA VAL A 258 0.80 13.99 4.83
C VAL A 258 0.59 12.50 4.59
N VAL A 259 1.07 11.69 5.53
CA VAL A 259 0.80 10.24 5.65
C VAL A 259 -0.23 10.04 6.76
N LEU A 260 -1.30 9.33 6.48
CA LEU A 260 -2.39 9.02 7.42
C LEU A 260 -2.48 7.53 7.66
N ASP A 261 -2.56 7.14 8.93
CA ASP A 261 -2.79 5.78 9.38
C ASP A 261 -3.80 5.81 10.52
N PHE A 262 -5.05 5.49 10.25
CA PHE A 262 -6.14 5.56 11.22
C PHE A 262 -6.49 4.20 11.86
N PHE A 263 -5.66 3.18 11.60
CA PHE A 263 -5.59 1.89 12.33
C PHE A 263 -4.13 1.59 12.66
N ALA A 264 -3.47 2.56 13.27
CA ALA A 264 -2.01 2.63 13.34
C ALA A 264 -1.35 1.59 14.26
N GLY A 265 -2.12 0.95 15.15
CA GLY A 265 -1.62 -0.06 16.07
C GLY A 265 -0.39 0.41 16.85
N SER A 266 0.79 0.07 16.34
CA SER A 266 2.07 0.46 16.95
C SER A 266 2.59 1.85 16.54
N ALA A 267 1.91 2.54 15.61
CA ALA A 267 2.34 3.80 15.00
C ALA A 267 3.71 3.73 14.27
N VAL A 268 4.05 2.57 13.72
CA VAL A 268 5.28 2.39 12.92
C VAL A 268 5.30 3.30 11.68
N SER A 269 4.14 3.60 11.10
CA SER A 269 3.96 4.54 9.99
C SER A 269 4.44 5.95 10.34
N THR A 270 4.17 6.46 11.55
CA THR A 270 4.70 7.74 12.04
C THR A 270 6.21 7.73 12.16
N ARG A 271 6.81 6.67 12.74
CA ARG A 271 8.26 6.56 12.81
C ARG A 271 8.91 6.70 11.44
N VAL A 272 8.40 5.97 10.46
CA VAL A 272 8.93 6.00 9.09
C VAL A 272 8.68 7.37 8.42
N ALA A 273 7.53 8.00 8.68
CA ALA A 273 7.27 9.35 8.19
C ALA A 273 8.27 10.38 8.71
N ILE A 274 8.69 10.28 9.98
CA ILE A 274 9.75 11.11 10.57
C ILE A 274 11.07 10.90 9.83
N GLU A 275 11.45 9.65 9.60
CA GLU A 275 12.69 9.28 8.91
C GLU A 275 12.79 9.90 7.52
N HIS A 276 11.67 10.05 6.85
CA HIS A 276 11.58 10.52 5.46
C HIS A 276 11.01 11.93 5.30
N ALA A 277 11.00 12.74 6.34
CA ALA A 277 10.54 14.14 6.31
C ALA A 277 9.10 14.32 5.77
N ARG A 278 8.18 13.38 6.08
CA ARG A 278 6.75 13.52 5.84
C ARG A 278 6.06 13.99 7.12
N HIS A 279 4.95 14.71 7.00
CA HIS A 279 4.00 14.85 8.11
C HIS A 279 3.23 13.55 8.31
N SER A 280 2.73 13.29 9.53
CA SER A 280 1.89 12.10 9.75
C SER A 280 0.78 12.31 10.76
N ILE A 281 -0.28 11.54 10.57
CA ILE A 281 -1.38 11.37 11.52
C ILE A 281 -1.55 9.88 11.74
N SER A 282 -1.29 9.39 12.96
CA SER A 282 -1.46 7.99 13.35
C SER A 282 -2.39 7.91 14.52
N THR A 283 -3.52 7.24 14.35
CA THR A 283 -4.51 7.05 15.40
C THR A 283 -4.94 5.59 15.49
N ASP A 284 -5.32 5.18 16.66
CA ASP A 284 -5.85 3.85 16.93
C ASP A 284 -6.87 3.92 18.05
N LYS A 285 -7.83 3.02 18.07
CA LYS A 285 -8.81 2.94 19.16
C LYS A 285 -8.19 2.47 20.48
N VAL A 286 -7.03 1.78 20.39
CA VAL A 286 -6.33 1.27 21.57
C VAL A 286 -5.49 2.38 22.21
N PRO A 287 -5.72 2.71 23.51
CA PRO A 287 -5.02 3.82 24.18
C PRO A 287 -3.49 3.69 24.23
N MET A 288 -2.96 2.47 24.12
CA MET A 288 -1.52 2.18 24.19
C MET A 288 -0.71 2.66 22.98
N ILE A 289 -1.34 3.22 21.95
CA ILE A 289 -0.63 3.70 20.74
C ILE A 289 0.51 4.67 21.09
N ALA A 290 0.30 5.59 22.04
CA ALA A 290 1.33 6.55 22.44
C ALA A 290 2.53 5.86 23.11
N GLU A 291 2.31 4.81 23.90
CA GLU A 291 3.39 4.04 24.53
C GLU A 291 4.17 3.23 23.50
N TYR A 292 3.48 2.60 22.54
CA TYR A 292 4.14 1.88 21.45
C TYR A 292 4.99 2.82 20.61
N PHE A 293 4.45 3.99 20.27
CA PHE A 293 5.20 5.01 19.56
C PHE A 293 6.43 5.49 20.36
N ALA A 294 6.29 5.76 21.65
CA ALA A 294 7.41 6.13 22.50
C ALA A 294 8.53 5.07 22.49
N LYS A 295 8.16 3.78 22.54
CA LYS A 295 9.13 2.67 22.40
C LYS A 295 9.81 2.65 21.03
N HIS A 296 9.08 2.92 19.95
CA HIS A 296 9.70 3.08 18.62
C HIS A 296 10.76 4.17 18.62
N MET A 297 10.48 5.31 19.24
CA MET A 297 11.41 6.44 19.29
C MET A 297 12.60 6.17 20.22
N ALA A 298 12.38 5.48 21.33
CA ALA A 298 13.47 5.09 22.26
C ALA A 298 14.45 4.09 21.62
N ASN A 299 13.94 3.18 20.79
CA ASN A 299 14.76 2.18 20.10
C ASN A 299 15.30 2.69 18.77
N TRP A 300 14.93 3.91 18.36
CA TRP A 300 15.31 4.43 17.07
C TRP A 300 16.74 4.95 17.07
N GLN A 301 17.57 4.31 16.26
CA GLN A 301 18.87 4.84 15.88
C GLN A 301 18.77 5.27 14.42
N PRO A 302 18.90 6.58 14.11
CA PRO A 302 18.91 7.04 12.72
C PRO A 302 20.01 6.29 11.96
N GLU A 303 19.66 5.71 10.82
CA GLU A 303 20.67 5.10 9.95
C GLU A 303 21.70 6.15 9.53
N GLU A 304 22.99 5.77 9.43
CA GLU A 304 24.06 6.69 8.99
C GLU A 304 23.78 7.35 7.63
N ARG A 305 22.98 6.71 6.78
CA ARG A 305 22.52 7.27 5.50
C ARG A 305 21.59 8.47 5.67
N LEU A 306 20.90 8.57 6.80
CA LEU A 306 20.09 9.74 7.15
C LEU A 306 21.00 10.79 7.78
N LYS A 307 21.85 11.43 6.97
CA LYS A 307 22.84 12.41 7.42
C LYS A 307 22.26 13.56 8.23
N LYS A 308 20.94 13.78 8.14
CA LYS A 308 20.22 14.80 8.91
C LYS A 308 18.73 14.42 8.97
N VAL A 309 18.25 14.15 10.17
CA VAL A 309 16.80 14.04 10.41
C VAL A 309 16.19 15.43 10.42
N THR A 310 15.17 15.66 9.63
CA THR A 310 14.40 16.90 9.66
C THR A 310 13.83 17.13 11.06
N PRO A 311 13.94 18.31 11.67
CA PRO A 311 13.32 18.62 12.94
C PRO A 311 11.83 18.24 12.93
N TYR A 312 11.33 17.69 14.04
CA TYR A 312 9.93 17.26 14.11
C TYR A 312 9.26 17.67 15.40
N ARG A 313 7.92 17.68 15.40
CA ARG A 313 7.08 17.91 16.58
C ARG A 313 6.03 16.83 16.67
N ILE A 314 5.87 16.25 17.84
CA ILE A 314 4.78 15.32 18.15
C ILE A 314 3.62 16.11 18.73
N LEU A 315 2.42 15.81 18.28
CA LEU A 315 1.15 16.39 18.71
C LEU A 315 0.30 15.28 19.31
N ASP A 316 -0.31 15.56 20.45
CA ASP A 316 -1.40 14.78 21.01
C ASP A 316 -2.75 15.23 20.42
N GLU A 317 -3.84 14.72 20.92
CA GLU A 317 -5.17 15.08 20.46
C GLU A 317 -5.48 16.57 20.67
N SER A 318 -5.04 17.15 21.80
CA SER A 318 -5.26 18.58 22.11
C SER A 318 -4.52 19.50 21.14
N GLY A 319 -3.34 19.07 20.70
CA GLY A 319 -2.51 19.77 19.73
C GLY A 319 -2.87 19.49 18.27
N PHE A 320 -3.78 18.58 17.99
CA PHE A 320 -4.06 18.11 16.62
C PHE A 320 -4.47 19.23 15.66
N SER A 321 -5.22 20.24 16.13
CA SER A 321 -5.60 21.40 15.31
C SER A 321 -4.43 22.22 14.77
N ALA A 322 -3.24 22.09 15.38
CA ALA A 322 -2.01 22.72 14.89
C ALA A 322 -1.27 21.90 13.83
N HIS A 323 -1.79 20.74 13.42
CA HIS A 323 -1.18 19.92 12.38
C HIS A 323 -1.30 20.61 11.01
N PRO A 324 -0.26 20.60 10.15
CA PRO A 324 -0.26 21.25 8.84
C PRO A 324 -1.37 20.77 7.89
N VAL A 325 -1.96 19.61 8.12
CA VAL A 325 -3.11 19.10 7.34
C VAL A 325 -4.27 20.12 7.28
N PHE A 326 -4.41 20.99 8.30
CA PHE A 326 -5.46 22.01 8.37
C PHE A 326 -5.10 23.32 7.66
N THR A 327 -3.82 23.54 7.33
CA THR A 327 -3.32 24.79 6.75
C THR A 327 -2.70 24.59 5.36
N ALA A 328 -2.18 23.42 5.07
CA ALA A 328 -1.61 23.08 3.78
C ALA A 328 -2.73 22.92 2.74
N ARG A 329 -2.93 23.91 1.89
CA ARG A 329 -3.61 23.68 0.60
C ARG A 329 -2.66 22.82 -0.21
N THR A 330 -2.96 21.54 -0.43
CA THR A 330 -2.25 20.74 -1.41
C THR A 330 -2.32 21.48 -2.75
N PRO A 331 -1.21 21.83 -3.41
CA PRO A 331 -1.27 22.48 -4.70
C PRO A 331 -2.09 21.60 -5.64
N ILE A 332 -3.21 22.12 -6.14
CA ILE A 332 -3.92 21.48 -7.25
C ILE A 332 -2.98 21.64 -8.44
N PRO A 333 -2.50 20.56 -9.10
CA PRO A 333 -1.70 20.71 -10.29
C PRO A 333 -2.54 21.47 -11.32
N GLU A 334 -2.05 22.61 -11.79
CA GLU A 334 -2.63 23.24 -12.99
C GLU A 334 -2.60 22.19 -14.10
N ALA A 335 -3.76 21.97 -14.70
CA ALA A 335 -3.85 21.08 -15.85
C ALA A 335 -2.94 21.67 -16.93
N ALA A 336 -1.85 20.95 -17.25
CA ALA A 336 -1.06 21.27 -18.42
C ALA A 336 -1.97 20.99 -19.64
N GLU A 337 -2.28 22.06 -20.36
CA GLU A 337 -2.98 22.05 -21.64
C GLU A 337 -2.24 21.20 -22.69
#